data_8b72147a5dda9217fea65d852c9eff81
#
_entry.id   8b72147a5dda9217fea65d852c9eff81
#
_cell.length_a   1.000
_cell.length_b   1.000
_cell.length_c   1.000
_cell.angle_alpha   90.00
_cell.angle_beta   90.00
_cell.angle_gamma   90.00
#
_symmetry.space_group_name_H-M   'P 1'
#
loop_
_entity.id
_entity.type
_entity.pdbx_description
1 polymer ?
#
loop_
_entity_poly.entity_id
_entity_poly.type
_entity_poly.pdbx_seq_one_letter_code
_entity_poly.pdbx_strand_id
1 'polypeptide(L)'
;MPGKKKATPRTQGPVLEATTAGFIDALVAAGGPPIYKMSVADARNVLDSLQSKPVAKLAAQIEDLKIPAGPTGETSIRIIRPEKSSGALPAVIYTHGGGWILGNANTHDRLVRELANGINAAIVFVNYTPSPEAKYPTAIEEAYGTAKYIAAKGAAHNIDTKRIAICGDSAGGNMVAAVTLLAKDRGGPKFLYQVMLYPATDAGMNTASYKQFANGPWNTKNAMKWFWDAYEPRVASRKKPTVSPLQAPLAQLKGLPPALLITVENDVLRDEGEAYGRKLTEAGVKVTAVRCLQTIHDFAMLNPIAGTPATRTAIGLVIAHLSEALGTASARSAAAGALPSASGRG
;
A
#
# COMPACT_ATOMS: atom_id res chain seq x y z
N MET A 1 38.66 -6.36 42.92
CA MET A 1 37.31 -6.82 42.51
C MET A 1 37.24 -6.76 41.01
N PRO A 2 36.99 -7.85 40.28
CA PRO A 2 36.90 -7.81 38.81
C PRO A 2 35.55 -7.24 38.41
N GLY A 3 35.59 -6.20 37.55
CA GLY A 3 34.40 -5.50 37.05
C GLY A 3 33.46 -6.42 36.28
N LYS A 4 32.19 -6.43 36.67
CA LYS A 4 31.11 -7.08 35.94
C LYS A 4 30.97 -6.42 34.58
N LYS A 5 31.36 -7.07 33.49
CA LYS A 5 31.01 -6.70 32.13
C LYS A 5 29.46 -6.72 32.02
N LYS A 6 28.85 -5.58 31.79
CA LYS A 6 27.42 -5.48 31.43
C LYS A 6 27.23 -6.30 30.16
N ALA A 7 26.42 -7.35 30.23
CA ALA A 7 26.01 -8.12 29.08
C ALA A 7 25.22 -7.17 28.14
N THR A 8 25.71 -7.01 26.94
CA THR A 8 24.97 -6.35 25.85
C THR A 8 23.67 -7.15 25.62
N PRO A 9 22.46 -6.52 25.57
CA PRO A 9 21.26 -7.25 25.27
C PRO A 9 21.45 -7.97 23.92
N ARG A 10 21.29 -9.28 23.89
CA ARG A 10 21.16 -10.01 22.62
C ARG A 10 19.96 -9.39 21.90
N THR A 11 20.17 -8.79 20.75
CA THR A 11 19.09 -8.49 19.81
C THR A 11 18.46 -9.82 19.46
N GLN A 12 17.29 -10.10 20.03
CA GLN A 12 16.48 -11.25 19.59
C GLN A 12 16.21 -11.05 18.10
N GLY A 13 16.37 -12.11 17.30
CA GLY A 13 16.00 -12.12 15.90
C GLY A 13 14.52 -11.76 15.71
N PRO A 14 14.05 -11.58 14.46
CA PRO A 14 12.67 -11.25 14.19
C PRO A 14 11.74 -12.31 14.79
N VAL A 15 10.73 -11.85 15.54
CA VAL A 15 9.65 -12.73 16.02
C VAL A 15 8.62 -12.85 14.90
N LEU A 16 8.39 -14.05 14.40
CA LEU A 16 7.45 -14.35 13.33
C LEU A 16 6.41 -15.37 13.79
N GLU A 17 5.19 -15.21 13.30
CA GLU A 17 4.14 -16.21 13.40
C GLU A 17 4.55 -17.47 12.59
N ALA A 18 4.11 -18.67 12.98
CA ALA A 18 4.61 -19.93 12.48
C ALA A 18 4.53 -20.10 10.95
N THR A 19 3.43 -19.68 10.32
CA THR A 19 3.25 -19.76 8.86
C THR A 19 4.20 -18.79 8.15
N THR A 20 4.37 -17.60 8.70
CA THR A 20 5.30 -16.59 8.18
C THR A 20 6.74 -17.04 8.33
N ALA A 21 7.11 -17.65 9.47
CA ALA A 21 8.43 -18.22 9.69
C ALA A 21 8.71 -19.34 8.67
N GLY A 22 7.81 -20.31 8.54
CA GLY A 22 7.93 -21.40 7.57
C GLY A 22 8.04 -20.92 6.11
N PHE A 23 7.35 -19.83 5.76
CA PHE A 23 7.50 -19.21 4.44
C PHE A 23 8.90 -18.65 4.23
N ILE A 24 9.46 -17.92 5.20
CA ILE A 24 10.83 -17.39 5.13
C ILE A 24 11.85 -18.51 5.09
N ASP A 25 11.70 -19.54 5.93
CA ASP A 25 12.60 -20.69 5.97
C ASP A 25 12.63 -21.42 4.63
N ALA A 26 11.47 -21.60 3.99
CA ALA A 26 11.38 -22.21 2.66
C ALA A 26 12.10 -21.38 1.58
N LEU A 27 12.01 -20.05 1.64
CA LEU A 27 12.73 -19.17 0.72
C LEU A 27 14.25 -19.24 0.94
N VAL A 28 14.69 -19.25 2.19
CA VAL A 28 16.11 -19.41 2.53
C VAL A 28 16.64 -20.77 2.06
N ALA A 29 15.88 -21.83 2.26
CA ALA A 29 16.26 -23.18 1.82
C ALA A 29 16.30 -23.32 0.28
N ALA A 30 15.42 -22.63 -0.43
CA ALA A 30 15.43 -22.59 -1.90
C ALA A 30 16.68 -21.90 -2.47
N GLY A 31 17.29 -21.00 -1.69
CA GLY A 31 18.51 -20.28 -2.07
C GLY A 31 18.32 -19.32 -3.23
N GLY A 32 19.41 -18.97 -3.88
CA GLY A 32 19.45 -18.07 -5.01
C GLY A 32 19.94 -16.66 -4.67
N PRO A 33 20.26 -15.83 -5.67
CA PRO A 33 20.72 -14.48 -5.46
C PRO A 33 19.59 -13.57 -4.99
N PRO A 34 19.88 -12.53 -4.20
CA PRO A 34 18.88 -11.52 -3.86
C PRO A 34 18.37 -10.80 -5.11
N ILE A 35 17.10 -10.39 -5.11
CA ILE A 35 16.42 -9.76 -6.26
C ILE A 35 17.19 -8.57 -6.85
N TYR A 36 17.86 -7.78 -6.02
CA TYR A 36 18.66 -6.62 -6.45
C TYR A 36 19.99 -6.98 -7.13
N LYS A 37 20.32 -8.28 -7.23
CA LYS A 37 21.46 -8.82 -8.00
C LYS A 37 21.01 -9.57 -9.26
N MET A 38 19.71 -9.65 -9.50
CA MET A 38 19.13 -10.28 -10.68
C MET A 38 18.92 -9.26 -11.80
N SER A 39 18.68 -9.75 -13.01
CA SER A 39 18.07 -8.91 -14.05
C SER A 39 16.66 -8.47 -13.60
N VAL A 40 16.17 -7.35 -14.16
CA VAL A 40 14.80 -6.89 -13.86
C VAL A 40 13.76 -7.94 -14.24
N ALA A 41 13.96 -8.62 -15.38
CA ALA A 41 13.07 -9.68 -15.83
C ALA A 41 13.03 -10.86 -14.87
N ASP A 42 14.20 -11.33 -14.40
CA ASP A 42 14.28 -12.43 -13.43
C ASP A 42 13.66 -12.05 -12.08
N ALA A 43 13.92 -10.84 -11.60
CA ALA A 43 13.34 -10.35 -10.35
C ALA A 43 11.80 -10.27 -10.42
N ARG A 44 11.22 -9.84 -11.55
CA ARG A 44 9.77 -9.88 -11.81
C ARG A 44 9.25 -11.31 -11.80
N ASN A 45 9.93 -12.23 -12.49
CA ASN A 45 9.56 -13.64 -12.55
C ASN A 45 9.56 -14.31 -11.16
N VAL A 46 10.44 -13.90 -10.23
CA VAL A 46 10.43 -14.42 -8.85
C VAL A 46 9.10 -14.09 -8.16
N LEU A 47 8.65 -12.84 -8.21
CA LEU A 47 7.40 -12.45 -7.58
C LEU A 47 6.19 -13.07 -8.30
N ASP A 48 6.18 -13.07 -9.63
CA ASP A 48 5.11 -13.67 -10.43
C ASP A 48 4.97 -15.16 -10.13
N SER A 49 6.08 -15.90 -10.06
CA SER A 49 6.09 -17.34 -9.73
C SER A 49 5.62 -17.61 -8.32
N LEU A 50 6.00 -16.78 -7.35
CA LEU A 50 5.55 -16.89 -5.97
C LEU A 50 4.03 -16.71 -5.86
N GLN A 51 3.48 -15.73 -6.56
CA GLN A 51 2.07 -15.36 -6.52
C GLN A 51 1.18 -16.18 -7.46
N SER A 52 1.76 -16.96 -8.39
CA SER A 52 1.02 -17.85 -9.29
C SER A 52 0.57 -19.16 -8.64
N LYS A 53 1.11 -19.49 -7.46
CA LYS A 53 0.70 -20.71 -6.73
C LYS A 53 -0.79 -20.68 -6.42
N PRO A 54 -1.48 -21.85 -6.45
CA PRO A 54 -2.91 -21.91 -6.18
C PRO A 54 -3.27 -21.27 -4.84
N VAL A 55 -4.25 -20.38 -4.87
CA VAL A 55 -4.84 -19.74 -3.70
C VAL A 55 -6.33 -19.51 -3.97
N ALA A 56 -7.15 -19.62 -2.95
CA ALA A 56 -8.57 -19.30 -3.06
C ALA A 56 -8.75 -17.80 -3.41
N LYS A 57 -9.54 -17.53 -4.43
CA LYS A 57 -9.87 -16.16 -4.88
C LYS A 57 -11.37 -16.00 -4.92
N LEU A 58 -11.85 -14.86 -4.44
CA LEU A 58 -13.26 -14.52 -4.56
C LEU A 58 -13.63 -14.26 -6.03
N ALA A 59 -14.83 -14.66 -6.42
CA ALA A 59 -15.35 -14.37 -7.74
C ALA A 59 -15.49 -12.86 -7.94
N ALA A 60 -15.19 -12.40 -9.16
CA ALA A 60 -15.24 -10.98 -9.50
C ALA A 60 -15.45 -10.78 -11.01
N GLN A 61 -16.12 -9.70 -11.37
CA GLN A 61 -16.12 -9.19 -12.74
C GLN A 61 -14.83 -8.39 -12.97
N ILE A 62 -14.16 -8.65 -14.09
CA ILE A 62 -12.89 -8.01 -14.45
C ILE A 62 -13.05 -7.35 -15.81
N GLU A 63 -12.60 -6.10 -15.92
CA GLU A 63 -12.57 -5.32 -17.13
C GLU A 63 -11.20 -4.66 -17.27
N ASP A 64 -10.45 -5.02 -18.31
CA ASP A 64 -9.16 -4.40 -18.65
C ASP A 64 -9.35 -3.30 -19.68
N LEU A 65 -8.81 -2.12 -19.41
CA LEU A 65 -8.98 -0.92 -20.21
C LEU A 65 -7.66 -0.19 -20.41
N LYS A 66 -7.59 0.53 -21.53
CA LYS A 66 -6.60 1.57 -21.78
C LYS A 66 -7.33 2.91 -21.78
N ILE A 67 -6.87 3.83 -20.96
CA ILE A 67 -7.49 5.14 -20.79
C ILE A 67 -6.53 6.25 -21.23
N PRO A 68 -7.03 7.36 -21.79
CA PRO A 68 -6.19 8.50 -22.18
C PRO A 68 -5.77 9.28 -20.91
N ALA A 69 -4.72 8.82 -20.23
CA ALA A 69 -4.24 9.38 -18.98
C ALA A 69 -2.72 9.23 -18.85
N GLY A 70 -2.14 10.07 -18.00
CA GLY A 70 -0.71 10.04 -17.70
C GLY A 70 0.17 10.72 -18.77
N PRO A 71 1.49 10.84 -18.51
CA PRO A 71 2.42 11.54 -19.39
C PRO A 71 2.74 10.76 -20.66
N THR A 72 2.46 9.44 -20.67
CA THR A 72 2.63 8.57 -21.82
C THR A 72 1.47 8.66 -22.82
N GLY A 73 0.42 9.40 -22.48
CA GLY A 73 -0.80 9.55 -23.28
C GLY A 73 -1.82 8.43 -23.07
N GLU A 74 -1.41 7.28 -22.55
CA GLU A 74 -2.26 6.13 -22.28
C GLU A 74 -1.82 5.41 -21.00
N THR A 75 -2.78 5.04 -20.15
CA THR A 75 -2.54 4.22 -18.95
C THR A 75 -3.43 2.99 -19.00
N SER A 76 -2.85 1.81 -18.76
CA SER A 76 -3.61 0.56 -18.60
C SER A 76 -4.18 0.50 -17.19
N ILE A 77 -5.46 0.12 -17.07
CA ILE A 77 -6.13 -0.11 -15.80
C ILE A 77 -6.91 -1.42 -15.84
N ARG A 78 -7.11 -2.02 -14.65
CA ARG A 78 -8.04 -3.13 -14.47
C ARG A 78 -9.11 -2.73 -13.48
N ILE A 79 -10.38 -2.85 -13.85
CA ILE A 79 -11.50 -2.62 -12.95
C ILE A 79 -12.00 -3.98 -12.45
N ILE A 80 -12.00 -4.16 -11.13
CA ILE A 80 -12.41 -5.37 -10.44
C ILE A 80 -13.66 -5.05 -9.62
N ARG A 81 -14.77 -5.77 -9.83
CA ARG A 81 -16.04 -5.63 -9.12
C ARG A 81 -16.46 -6.93 -8.47
N PRO A 82 -17.26 -6.89 -7.40
CA PRO A 82 -17.93 -8.08 -6.91
C PRO A 82 -18.77 -8.73 -8.04
N GLU A 83 -18.75 -10.05 -8.14
CA GLU A 83 -19.39 -10.78 -9.24
C GLU A 83 -20.89 -10.45 -9.40
N LYS A 84 -21.59 -10.33 -8.27
CA LYS A 84 -23.05 -10.08 -8.24
C LYS A 84 -23.41 -8.61 -8.05
N SER A 85 -22.47 -7.70 -8.28
CA SER A 85 -22.76 -6.27 -8.15
C SER A 85 -23.63 -5.76 -9.28
N SER A 86 -24.52 -4.84 -8.95
CA SER A 86 -25.38 -4.13 -9.90
C SER A 86 -25.37 -2.63 -9.61
N GLY A 87 -25.60 -1.82 -10.64
CA GLY A 87 -25.61 -0.36 -10.54
C GLY A 87 -24.22 0.25 -10.36
N ALA A 88 -24.21 1.55 -10.06
CA ALA A 88 -22.98 2.32 -9.89
C ALA A 88 -22.36 2.05 -8.51
N LEU A 89 -21.14 1.55 -8.49
CA LEU A 89 -20.35 1.30 -7.28
C LEU A 89 -19.42 2.48 -6.97
N PRO A 90 -19.11 2.76 -5.69
CA PRO A 90 -17.97 3.62 -5.35
C PRO A 90 -16.68 3.02 -5.88
N ALA A 91 -15.62 3.82 -6.02
CA ALA A 91 -14.35 3.35 -6.52
C ALA A 91 -13.22 3.48 -5.49
N VAL A 92 -12.28 2.54 -5.55
CA VAL A 92 -10.98 2.63 -4.90
C VAL A 92 -9.91 2.58 -5.97
N ILE A 93 -9.20 3.68 -6.17
CA ILE A 93 -7.99 3.69 -7.00
C ILE A 93 -6.92 2.90 -6.27
N TYR A 94 -6.40 1.85 -6.88
CA TYR A 94 -5.40 0.98 -6.26
C TYR A 94 -4.06 1.09 -6.96
N THR A 95 -3.03 1.47 -6.23
CA THR A 95 -1.63 1.50 -6.66
C THR A 95 -0.86 0.38 -5.98
N HIS A 96 -0.26 -0.52 -6.78
CA HIS A 96 0.36 -1.72 -6.25
C HIS A 96 1.82 -1.50 -5.80
N GLY A 97 2.27 -2.37 -4.90
CA GLY A 97 3.64 -2.47 -4.42
C GLY A 97 4.60 -3.15 -5.40
N GLY A 98 5.78 -3.52 -4.88
CA GLY A 98 6.86 -4.14 -5.66
C GLY A 98 7.96 -3.16 -6.05
N GLY A 99 8.19 -2.11 -5.24
CA GLY A 99 9.31 -1.18 -5.42
C GLY A 99 9.30 -0.42 -6.75
N TRP A 100 8.14 -0.15 -7.31
CA TRP A 100 7.94 0.45 -8.64
C TRP A 100 8.50 -0.37 -9.81
N ILE A 101 9.14 -1.53 -9.55
CA ILE A 101 9.78 -2.39 -10.56
C ILE A 101 8.99 -3.68 -10.77
N LEU A 102 8.54 -4.28 -9.68
CA LEU A 102 7.89 -5.58 -9.61
C LEU A 102 6.39 -5.42 -9.44
N GLY A 103 5.66 -6.51 -9.58
CA GLY A 103 4.22 -6.56 -9.35
C GLY A 103 3.40 -6.15 -10.58
N ASN A 104 2.17 -6.62 -10.58
CA ASN A 104 1.19 -6.38 -11.62
C ASN A 104 -0.21 -6.80 -11.14
N ALA A 105 -1.22 -6.67 -12.00
CA ALA A 105 -2.60 -7.03 -11.67
C ALA A 105 -2.79 -8.52 -11.32
N ASN A 106 -1.91 -9.41 -11.73
CA ASN A 106 -2.00 -10.83 -11.41
C ASN A 106 -1.37 -11.16 -10.06
N THR A 107 -0.26 -10.51 -9.70
CA THR A 107 0.38 -10.69 -8.39
C THR A 107 -0.49 -10.23 -7.24
N HIS A 108 -1.34 -9.23 -7.46
CA HIS A 108 -2.24 -8.66 -6.46
C HIS A 108 -3.69 -9.15 -6.56
N ASP A 109 -3.99 -10.04 -7.54
CA ASP A 109 -5.37 -10.44 -7.89
C ASP A 109 -6.20 -10.94 -6.70
N ARG A 110 -5.62 -11.78 -5.80
CA ARG A 110 -6.32 -12.23 -4.60
C ARG A 110 -6.72 -11.05 -3.71
N LEU A 111 -5.77 -10.19 -3.38
CA LEU A 111 -5.99 -9.07 -2.46
C LEU A 111 -7.05 -8.12 -2.99
N VAL A 112 -6.93 -7.70 -4.26
CA VAL A 112 -7.88 -6.73 -4.82
C VAL A 112 -9.28 -7.28 -5.00
N ARG A 113 -9.45 -8.60 -5.24
CA ARG A 113 -10.76 -9.27 -5.22
C ARG A 113 -11.36 -9.31 -3.82
N GLU A 114 -10.56 -9.57 -2.80
CA GLU A 114 -11.01 -9.53 -1.40
C GLU A 114 -11.47 -8.11 -1.03
N LEU A 115 -10.72 -7.09 -1.42
CA LEU A 115 -11.09 -5.69 -1.19
C LEU A 115 -12.38 -5.33 -1.95
N ALA A 116 -12.48 -5.66 -3.24
CA ALA A 116 -13.68 -5.36 -4.05
C ALA A 116 -14.93 -5.94 -3.41
N ASN A 117 -14.90 -7.23 -3.04
CA ASN A 117 -16.03 -7.93 -2.45
C ASN A 117 -16.35 -7.43 -1.03
N GLY A 118 -15.30 -7.25 -0.19
CA GLY A 118 -15.49 -6.83 1.20
C GLY A 118 -16.00 -5.41 1.34
N ILE A 119 -15.53 -4.48 0.49
CA ILE A 119 -15.96 -3.08 0.50
C ILE A 119 -17.27 -2.89 -0.26
N ASN A 120 -17.62 -3.80 -1.16
CA ASN A 120 -18.65 -3.63 -2.19
C ASN A 120 -18.39 -2.38 -3.06
N ALA A 121 -17.20 -2.34 -3.68
CA ALA A 121 -16.70 -1.23 -4.49
C ALA A 121 -15.99 -1.74 -5.75
N ALA A 122 -15.87 -0.89 -6.75
CA ALA A 122 -15.00 -1.11 -7.89
C ALA A 122 -13.55 -0.77 -7.51
N ILE A 123 -12.65 -1.76 -7.54
CA ILE A 123 -11.22 -1.50 -7.42
C ILE A 123 -10.68 -1.16 -8.82
N VAL A 124 -10.14 0.04 -8.97
CA VAL A 124 -9.48 0.50 -10.19
C VAL A 124 -7.98 0.33 -10.01
N PHE A 125 -7.47 -0.81 -10.41
CA PHE A 125 -6.06 -1.16 -10.32
C PHE A 125 -5.29 -0.46 -11.43
N VAL A 126 -4.27 0.32 -11.06
CA VAL A 126 -3.44 1.07 -12.01
C VAL A 126 -2.26 0.20 -12.42
N ASN A 127 -2.23 -0.25 -13.68
CA ASN A 127 -1.06 -0.89 -14.27
C ASN A 127 -0.09 0.20 -14.75
N TYR A 128 0.50 0.92 -13.80
CA TYR A 128 1.45 1.98 -14.12
C TYR A 128 2.70 1.44 -14.83
N THR A 129 3.34 2.29 -15.64
CA THR A 129 4.59 1.94 -16.28
C THR A 129 5.70 1.78 -15.25
N PRO A 130 6.28 0.57 -15.11
CA PRO A 130 7.25 0.30 -14.06
C PRO A 130 8.62 0.91 -14.35
N SER A 131 9.45 0.98 -13.32
CA SER A 131 10.89 1.27 -13.45
C SER A 131 11.64 -0.02 -13.81
N PRO A 132 12.76 0.06 -14.53
CA PRO A 132 13.45 1.27 -15.00
C PRO A 132 12.93 1.81 -16.33
N GLU A 133 11.91 1.20 -16.96
CA GLU A 133 11.35 1.61 -18.25
C GLU A 133 10.78 3.03 -18.18
N ALA A 134 10.15 3.36 -17.05
CA ALA A 134 9.78 4.71 -16.70
C ALA A 134 10.36 5.08 -15.32
N LYS A 135 10.64 6.36 -15.13
CA LYS A 135 11.17 6.90 -13.87
C LYS A 135 10.17 7.89 -13.28
N TYR A 136 10.40 8.28 -12.04
CA TYR A 136 9.65 9.37 -11.44
C TYR A 136 9.65 10.61 -12.37
N PRO A 137 8.50 11.25 -12.61
CA PRO A 137 7.21 11.06 -11.93
C PRO A 137 6.18 10.18 -12.70
N THR A 138 6.56 9.41 -13.71
CA THR A 138 5.61 8.74 -14.62
C THR A 138 4.53 7.94 -13.87
N ALA A 139 4.90 7.04 -12.96
CA ALA A 139 3.95 6.18 -12.25
C ALA A 139 2.91 6.97 -11.44
N ILE A 140 3.33 8.02 -10.73
CA ILE A 140 2.40 8.86 -9.94
C ILE A 140 1.52 9.74 -10.84
N GLU A 141 2.01 10.17 -12.00
CA GLU A 141 1.21 10.93 -12.97
C GLU A 141 0.17 10.04 -13.67
N GLU A 142 0.51 8.79 -13.96
CA GLU A 142 -0.43 7.80 -14.48
C GLU A 142 -1.53 7.47 -13.45
N ALA A 143 -1.15 7.27 -12.18
CA ALA A 143 -2.10 7.05 -11.10
C ALA A 143 -3.01 8.26 -10.86
N TYR A 144 -2.45 9.47 -10.85
CA TYR A 144 -3.20 10.72 -10.76
C TYR A 144 -4.12 10.91 -11.97
N GLY A 145 -3.62 10.67 -13.18
CA GLY A 145 -4.38 10.72 -14.42
C GLY A 145 -5.56 9.73 -14.42
N THR A 146 -5.32 8.51 -13.90
CA THR A 146 -6.39 7.52 -13.69
C THR A 146 -7.46 8.03 -12.73
N ALA A 147 -7.07 8.60 -11.60
CA ALA A 147 -8.03 9.17 -10.65
C ALA A 147 -8.87 10.30 -11.28
N LYS A 148 -8.23 11.18 -12.07
CA LYS A 148 -8.94 12.22 -12.84
C LYS A 148 -9.91 11.64 -13.85
N TYR A 149 -9.48 10.61 -14.60
CA TYR A 149 -10.33 9.95 -15.58
C TYR A 149 -11.55 9.32 -14.92
N ILE A 150 -11.37 8.61 -13.82
CA ILE A 150 -12.48 7.99 -13.08
C ILE A 150 -13.42 9.04 -12.52
N ALA A 151 -12.92 10.13 -11.97
CA ALA A 151 -13.77 11.22 -11.48
C ALA A 151 -14.61 11.88 -12.59
N ALA A 152 -14.08 11.96 -13.81
CA ALA A 152 -14.75 12.63 -14.94
C ALA A 152 -15.59 11.68 -15.80
N LYS A 153 -15.19 10.41 -15.95
CA LYS A 153 -15.74 9.47 -16.93
C LYS A 153 -16.17 8.13 -16.32
N GLY A 154 -15.94 7.90 -15.04
CA GLY A 154 -16.23 6.63 -14.37
C GLY A 154 -17.70 6.18 -14.45
N ALA A 155 -18.63 7.10 -14.62
CA ALA A 155 -20.05 6.77 -14.80
C ALA A 155 -20.29 5.86 -16.02
N ALA A 156 -19.50 5.99 -17.08
CA ALA A 156 -19.57 5.11 -18.25
C ALA A 156 -19.14 3.66 -17.92
N HIS A 157 -18.46 3.46 -16.80
CA HIS A 157 -18.02 2.17 -16.27
C HIS A 157 -18.80 1.77 -15.02
N ASN A 158 -20.02 2.24 -14.82
CA ASN A 158 -20.85 1.97 -13.63
C ASN A 158 -20.11 2.31 -12.31
N ILE A 159 -19.40 3.42 -12.27
CA ILE A 159 -18.72 3.94 -11.09
C ILE A 159 -19.43 5.22 -10.61
N ASP A 160 -19.71 5.29 -9.30
CA ASP A 160 -20.14 6.52 -8.64
C ASP A 160 -18.94 7.46 -8.47
N THR A 161 -18.83 8.42 -9.36
CA THR A 161 -17.70 9.36 -9.44
C THR A 161 -17.61 10.34 -8.26
N LYS A 162 -18.62 10.36 -7.37
CA LYS A 162 -18.61 11.18 -6.15
C LYS A 162 -18.02 10.45 -4.95
N ARG A 163 -17.92 9.12 -5.02
CA ARG A 163 -17.42 8.28 -3.94
C ARG A 163 -16.14 7.56 -4.37
N ILE A 164 -15.01 8.27 -4.28
CA ILE A 164 -13.69 7.77 -4.67
C ILE A 164 -12.75 7.80 -3.46
N ALA A 165 -12.09 6.68 -3.21
CA ALA A 165 -10.99 6.56 -2.27
C ALA A 165 -9.72 6.09 -2.99
N ILE A 166 -8.59 6.07 -2.29
CA ILE A 166 -7.32 5.59 -2.83
C ILE A 166 -6.66 4.64 -1.83
N CYS A 167 -6.09 3.54 -2.31
CA CYS A 167 -5.43 2.51 -1.52
C CYS A 167 -4.17 2.03 -2.23
N GLY A 168 -3.16 1.63 -1.46
CA GLY A 168 -1.96 1.02 -2.04
C GLY A 168 -1.03 0.46 -0.98
N ASP A 169 -0.14 -0.42 -1.41
CA ASP A 169 0.80 -1.14 -0.58
C ASP A 169 2.25 -0.82 -0.96
N SER A 170 3.16 -0.74 0.02
CA SER A 170 4.61 -0.54 -0.21
C SER A 170 4.92 0.71 -1.07
N ALA A 171 5.52 0.54 -2.23
CA ALA A 171 5.71 1.58 -3.24
C ALA A 171 4.35 2.16 -3.70
N GLY A 172 3.31 1.34 -3.77
CA GLY A 172 1.95 1.81 -4.04
C GLY A 172 1.40 2.69 -2.91
N GLY A 173 1.72 2.38 -1.65
CA GLY A 173 1.42 3.23 -0.50
C GLY A 173 2.15 4.59 -0.57
N ASN A 174 3.38 4.63 -1.08
CA ASN A 174 4.05 5.89 -1.44
C ASN A 174 3.26 6.66 -2.49
N MET A 175 2.81 5.96 -3.54
CA MET A 175 2.03 6.58 -4.62
C MET A 175 0.68 7.13 -4.11
N VAL A 176 0.01 6.46 -3.14
CA VAL A 176 -1.17 7.00 -2.47
C VAL A 176 -0.88 8.37 -1.86
N ALA A 177 0.18 8.49 -1.07
CA ALA A 177 0.57 9.75 -0.46
C ALA A 177 0.92 10.82 -1.51
N ALA A 178 1.67 10.45 -2.56
CA ALA A 178 2.05 11.35 -3.64
C ALA A 178 0.82 11.84 -4.44
N VAL A 179 -0.09 10.93 -4.80
CA VAL A 179 -1.29 11.25 -5.58
C VAL A 179 -2.26 12.14 -4.80
N THR A 180 -2.41 11.93 -3.48
CA THR A 180 -3.25 12.81 -2.65
C THR A 180 -2.65 14.21 -2.51
N LEU A 181 -1.32 14.34 -2.45
CA LEU A 181 -0.62 15.64 -2.52
C LEU A 181 -0.85 16.31 -3.88
N LEU A 182 -0.69 15.59 -4.99
CA LEU A 182 -0.95 16.11 -6.34
C LEU A 182 -2.41 16.54 -6.51
N ALA A 183 -3.35 15.73 -6.02
CA ALA A 183 -4.77 16.05 -6.11
C ALA A 183 -5.11 17.33 -5.33
N LYS A 184 -4.53 17.52 -4.13
CA LYS A 184 -4.71 18.75 -3.38
C LYS A 184 -4.11 19.96 -4.10
N ASP A 185 -2.87 19.85 -4.57
CA ASP A 185 -2.12 20.92 -5.23
C ASP A 185 -2.82 21.39 -6.53
N ARG A 186 -3.41 20.43 -7.25
CA ARG A 186 -4.02 20.65 -8.58
C ARG A 186 -5.55 20.82 -8.55
N GLY A 187 -6.16 20.90 -7.38
CA GLY A 187 -7.59 21.12 -7.24
C GLY A 187 -8.49 19.92 -7.55
N GLY A 188 -8.01 18.70 -7.35
CA GLY A 188 -8.78 17.48 -7.48
C GLY A 188 -8.09 16.36 -8.24
N PRO A 189 -8.68 15.14 -8.30
CA PRO A 189 -9.97 14.76 -7.74
C PRO A 189 -10.01 14.70 -6.21
N LYS A 190 -11.21 14.82 -5.62
CA LYS A 190 -11.39 14.69 -4.18
C LYS A 190 -11.47 13.22 -3.80
N PHE A 191 -10.58 12.78 -2.91
CA PHE A 191 -10.65 11.47 -2.28
C PHE A 191 -11.37 11.56 -0.93
N LEU A 192 -12.25 10.60 -0.64
CA LEU A 192 -12.95 10.51 0.64
C LEU A 192 -12.07 9.89 1.72
N TYR A 193 -11.14 9.01 1.33
CA TYR A 193 -10.24 8.29 2.23
C TYR A 193 -8.97 7.87 1.52
N GLN A 194 -7.88 7.69 2.28
CA GLN A 194 -6.62 7.12 1.79
C GLN A 194 -6.16 5.97 2.69
N VAL A 195 -5.71 4.87 2.07
CA VAL A 195 -5.17 3.70 2.79
C VAL A 195 -3.76 3.41 2.31
N MET A 196 -2.83 3.32 3.24
CA MET A 196 -1.43 3.01 2.99
C MET A 196 -1.02 1.77 3.78
N LEU A 197 -0.75 0.69 3.07
CA LEU A 197 -0.22 -0.54 3.64
C LEU A 197 1.30 -0.50 3.58
N TYR A 198 1.97 -0.53 4.73
CA TYR A 198 3.44 -0.53 4.88
C TYR A 198 4.17 0.38 3.87
N PRO A 199 3.80 1.66 3.79
CA PRO A 199 4.25 2.54 2.71
C PRO A 199 5.74 2.88 2.81
N ALA A 200 6.42 3.01 1.67
CA ALA A 200 7.71 3.68 1.57
C ALA A 200 7.50 5.20 1.60
N THR A 201 7.96 5.89 2.64
CA THR A 201 7.66 7.32 2.82
C THR A 201 8.88 8.23 2.80
N ASP A 202 10.09 7.65 2.84
CA ASP A 202 11.33 8.43 2.79
C ASP A 202 12.50 7.67 2.13
N ALA A 203 13.07 8.24 1.09
CA ALA A 203 14.27 7.71 0.43
C ALA A 203 15.57 7.88 1.25
N GLY A 204 15.50 8.43 2.46
CA GLY A 204 16.64 8.58 3.36
C GLY A 204 17.21 7.28 3.89
N MET A 205 16.40 6.23 4.06
CA MET A 205 16.79 4.88 4.48
C MET A 205 17.70 4.82 5.72
N ASN A 206 17.47 5.68 6.71
CA ASN A 206 18.38 5.89 7.85
C ASN A 206 17.73 5.68 9.23
N THR A 207 16.49 5.22 9.28
CA THR A 207 15.74 4.96 10.52
C THR A 207 16.31 3.80 11.33
N ALA A 208 15.82 3.61 12.56
CA ALA A 208 16.20 2.48 13.39
C ALA A 208 15.76 1.15 12.78
N SER A 209 14.57 1.09 12.17
CA SER A 209 14.10 -0.12 11.46
C SER A 209 14.99 -0.48 10.26
N TYR A 210 15.50 0.48 9.49
CA TYR A 210 16.49 0.23 8.45
C TYR A 210 17.82 -0.34 8.96
N LYS A 211 18.20 -0.03 10.21
CA LYS A 211 19.37 -0.63 10.85
C LYS A 211 19.07 -2.02 11.39
N GLN A 212 17.91 -2.18 12.05
CA GLN A 212 17.47 -3.42 12.67
C GLN A 212 17.21 -4.53 11.63
N PHE A 213 16.54 -4.21 10.55
CA PHE A 213 16.10 -5.14 9.51
C PHE A 213 16.87 -4.99 8.19
N ALA A 214 18.10 -4.45 8.24
CA ALA A 214 18.91 -4.19 7.04
C ALA A 214 19.00 -5.40 6.09
N ASN A 215 19.08 -6.61 6.66
CA ASN A 215 19.22 -7.87 5.93
C ASN A 215 17.94 -8.73 5.88
N GLY A 216 16.79 -8.16 6.15
CA GLY A 216 15.50 -8.86 6.17
C GLY A 216 14.91 -9.03 7.57
N PRO A 217 13.85 -9.86 7.74
CA PRO A 217 13.33 -10.84 6.76
C PRO A 217 12.59 -10.19 5.60
N TRP A 218 12.56 -10.80 4.41
CA TRP A 218 11.90 -10.40 3.19
C TRP A 218 12.44 -9.10 2.59
N ASN A 219 11.90 -7.92 2.96
CA ASN A 219 12.39 -6.64 2.45
C ASN A 219 13.72 -6.24 3.13
N THR A 220 14.70 -5.80 2.35
CA THR A 220 16.04 -5.45 2.84
C THR A 220 16.42 -4.02 2.49
N LYS A 221 17.38 -3.45 3.21
CA LYS A 221 17.91 -2.12 2.88
C LYS A 221 18.52 -2.07 1.48
N ASN A 222 19.19 -3.13 1.03
CA ASN A 222 19.80 -3.19 -0.30
C ASN A 222 18.73 -3.29 -1.40
N ALA A 223 17.63 -4.02 -1.17
CA ALA A 223 16.50 -4.05 -2.08
C ALA A 223 15.86 -2.65 -2.20
N MET A 224 15.63 -1.97 -1.07
CA MET A 224 15.11 -0.60 -1.10
C MET A 224 16.03 0.37 -1.82
N LYS A 225 17.35 0.25 -1.65
CA LYS A 225 18.30 1.06 -2.41
C LYS A 225 18.15 0.84 -3.90
N TRP A 226 18.06 -0.41 -4.34
CA TRP A 226 17.87 -0.77 -5.75
C TRP A 226 16.56 -0.22 -6.32
N PHE A 227 15.47 -0.31 -5.58
CA PHE A 227 14.17 0.26 -5.94
C PHE A 227 14.24 1.77 -6.12
N TRP A 228 14.82 2.48 -5.13
CA TRP A 228 14.97 3.94 -5.21
C TRP A 228 15.89 4.38 -6.34
N ASP A 229 16.98 3.65 -6.61
CA ASP A 229 17.91 3.97 -7.69
C ASP A 229 17.26 3.81 -9.08
N ALA A 230 16.35 2.85 -9.23
CA ALA A 230 15.59 2.68 -10.47
C ALA A 230 14.47 3.71 -10.63
N TYR A 231 13.72 4.00 -9.56
CA TYR A 231 12.58 4.90 -9.58
C TYR A 231 12.99 6.37 -9.71
N GLU A 232 13.86 6.86 -8.83
CA GLU A 232 14.40 8.22 -8.88
C GLU A 232 15.93 8.20 -8.69
N PRO A 233 16.69 8.08 -9.78
CA PRO A 233 18.16 8.00 -9.72
C PRO A 233 18.81 9.31 -9.25
N ARG A 234 18.13 10.46 -9.39
CA ARG A 234 18.63 11.76 -8.98
C ARG A 234 18.46 11.97 -7.48
N VAL A 235 19.50 11.72 -6.69
CA VAL A 235 19.46 11.76 -5.22
C VAL A 235 18.89 13.08 -4.69
N ALA A 236 19.24 14.21 -5.29
CA ALA A 236 18.71 15.51 -4.88
C ALA A 236 17.18 15.63 -5.01
N SER A 237 16.60 14.96 -6.01
CA SER A 237 15.15 14.91 -6.23
C SER A 237 14.40 14.02 -5.23
N ARG A 238 15.09 13.11 -4.53
CA ARG A 238 14.49 12.23 -3.54
C ARG A 238 13.89 12.94 -2.33
N LYS A 239 14.25 14.20 -2.10
CA LYS A 239 13.67 15.06 -1.05
C LYS A 239 12.33 15.70 -1.44
N LYS A 240 11.89 15.57 -2.69
CA LYS A 240 10.58 16.10 -3.10
C LYS A 240 9.44 15.40 -2.36
N PRO A 241 8.41 16.12 -1.89
CA PRO A 241 7.27 15.54 -1.18
C PRO A 241 6.52 14.42 -1.94
N THR A 242 6.53 14.47 -3.27
CA THR A 242 5.92 13.43 -4.12
C THR A 242 6.84 12.24 -4.41
N VAL A 243 8.10 12.27 -3.93
CA VAL A 243 9.03 11.12 -3.89
C VAL A 243 9.10 10.57 -2.47
N SER A 244 9.37 11.45 -1.50
CA SER A 244 9.46 11.15 -0.07
C SER A 244 8.38 11.93 0.69
N PRO A 245 7.16 11.40 0.83
CA PRO A 245 6.04 12.10 1.48
C PRO A 245 6.34 12.56 2.91
N LEU A 246 7.22 11.85 3.62
CA LEU A 246 7.68 12.25 4.94
C LEU A 246 8.40 13.60 4.94
N GLN A 247 8.96 14.03 3.82
CA GLN A 247 9.62 15.34 3.66
C GLN A 247 8.64 16.49 3.42
N ALA A 248 7.35 16.22 3.18
CA ALA A 248 6.35 17.26 2.93
C ALA A 248 6.19 18.17 4.16
N PRO A 249 6.20 19.51 4.01
CA PRO A 249 5.87 20.41 5.10
C PRO A 249 4.41 20.24 5.56
N LEU A 250 4.13 20.52 6.83
CA LEU A 250 2.78 20.36 7.41
C LEU A 250 1.69 21.07 6.61
N ALA A 251 2.00 22.24 6.06
CA ALA A 251 1.06 23.02 5.23
C ALA A 251 0.58 22.23 3.99
N GLN A 252 1.45 21.41 3.39
CA GLN A 252 1.08 20.57 2.25
C GLN A 252 0.23 19.36 2.69
N LEU A 253 0.43 18.86 3.91
CA LEU A 253 -0.32 17.73 4.45
C LEU A 253 -1.70 18.13 4.99
N LYS A 254 -1.85 19.37 5.45
CA LYS A 254 -3.12 19.89 5.99
C LYS A 254 -4.25 19.75 4.97
N GLY A 255 -5.38 19.16 5.41
CA GLY A 255 -6.57 18.97 4.56
C GLY A 255 -6.49 17.80 3.58
N LEU A 256 -5.47 16.94 3.68
CA LEU A 256 -5.48 15.64 3.00
C LEU A 256 -6.62 14.75 3.54
N PRO A 257 -7.08 13.75 2.76
CA PRO A 257 -8.16 12.87 3.19
C PRO A 257 -7.81 12.13 4.50
N PRO A 258 -8.82 11.74 5.32
CA PRO A 258 -8.60 10.83 6.44
C PRO A 258 -7.85 9.58 5.99
N ALA A 259 -7.02 9.01 6.87
CA ALA A 259 -6.08 7.97 6.51
C ALA A 259 -6.14 6.74 7.43
N LEU A 260 -6.03 5.55 6.84
CA LEU A 260 -5.59 4.34 7.51
C LEU A 260 -4.14 4.05 7.08
N LEU A 261 -3.26 3.87 8.05
CA LEU A 261 -1.86 3.50 7.82
C LEU A 261 -1.54 2.24 8.59
N ILE A 262 -1.13 1.18 7.89
CA ILE A 262 -0.75 -0.09 8.49
C ILE A 262 0.75 -0.29 8.29
N THR A 263 1.48 -0.50 9.39
CA THR A 263 2.90 -0.82 9.38
C THR A 263 3.15 -2.25 9.85
N VAL A 264 4.37 -2.72 9.72
CA VAL A 264 4.78 -4.10 10.00
C VAL A 264 5.93 -4.11 10.98
N GLU A 265 5.91 -5.04 11.95
CA GLU A 265 6.95 -5.12 12.98
C GLU A 265 8.32 -5.38 12.36
N ASN A 266 8.43 -6.39 11.50
CA ASN A 266 9.71 -6.83 10.92
C ASN A 266 9.89 -6.27 9.51
N ASP A 267 10.01 -4.95 9.40
CA ASP A 267 10.13 -4.24 8.12
C ASP A 267 11.07 -3.04 8.23
N VAL A 268 11.90 -2.84 7.23
CA VAL A 268 12.77 -1.65 7.12
C VAL A 268 11.95 -0.36 7.05
N LEU A 269 10.74 -0.37 6.46
CA LEU A 269 9.88 0.78 6.24
C LEU A 269 9.04 1.17 7.47
N ARG A 270 9.06 0.35 8.55
CA ARG A 270 8.22 0.54 9.73
C ARG A 270 8.26 1.95 10.29
N ASP A 271 9.46 2.40 10.62
CA ASP A 271 9.62 3.65 11.38
C ASP A 271 9.30 4.89 10.55
N GLU A 272 9.62 4.89 9.26
CA GLU A 272 9.29 6.01 8.36
C GLU A 272 7.78 6.07 8.09
N GLY A 273 7.12 4.92 7.93
CA GLY A 273 5.66 4.85 7.81
C GLY A 273 4.96 5.42 9.02
N GLU A 274 5.36 5.01 10.23
CA GLU A 274 4.80 5.55 11.48
C GLU A 274 5.11 7.04 11.67
N ALA A 275 6.30 7.50 11.28
CA ALA A 275 6.64 8.92 11.31
C ALA A 275 5.74 9.72 10.37
N TYR A 276 5.40 9.18 9.20
CA TYR A 276 4.48 9.83 8.27
C TYR A 276 3.06 9.90 8.85
N GLY A 277 2.57 8.83 9.48
CA GLY A 277 1.27 8.84 10.18
C GLY A 277 1.20 9.91 11.28
N ARG A 278 2.25 10.04 12.09
CA ARG A 278 2.35 11.10 13.11
C ARG A 278 2.34 12.49 12.47
N LYS A 279 3.09 12.68 11.39
CA LYS A 279 3.16 13.96 10.67
C LYS A 279 1.82 14.35 10.03
N LEU A 280 1.06 13.40 9.51
CA LEU A 280 -0.32 13.63 9.05
C LEU A 280 -1.21 14.11 10.21
N THR A 281 -1.09 13.47 11.39
CA THR A 281 -1.84 13.87 12.60
C THR A 281 -1.48 15.29 13.05
N GLU A 282 -0.20 15.65 13.06
CA GLU A 282 0.29 17.01 13.34
C GLU A 282 -0.28 18.04 12.36
N ALA A 283 -0.49 17.65 11.11
CA ALA A 283 -1.12 18.49 10.09
C ALA A 283 -2.65 18.58 10.22
N GLY A 284 -3.25 17.93 11.22
CA GLY A 284 -4.69 17.91 11.46
C GLY A 284 -5.49 16.92 10.62
N VAL A 285 -4.82 15.96 9.97
CA VAL A 285 -5.49 14.86 9.26
C VAL A 285 -5.96 13.81 10.28
N LYS A 286 -7.18 13.28 10.11
CA LYS A 286 -7.66 12.15 10.92
C LYS A 286 -6.93 10.88 10.48
N VAL A 287 -6.15 10.28 11.38
CA VAL A 287 -5.32 9.10 11.08
C VAL A 287 -5.65 7.96 12.05
N THR A 288 -5.88 6.77 11.50
CA THR A 288 -5.77 5.51 12.22
C THR A 288 -4.47 4.85 11.79
N ALA A 289 -3.55 4.60 12.73
CA ALA A 289 -2.29 3.93 12.46
C ALA A 289 -2.19 2.64 13.29
N VAL A 290 -1.86 1.52 12.64
CA VAL A 290 -1.76 0.20 13.27
C VAL A 290 -0.48 -0.48 12.86
N ARG A 291 0.26 -1.05 13.83
CA ARG A 291 1.40 -1.94 13.57
C ARG A 291 0.95 -3.39 13.71
N CYS A 292 1.13 -4.19 12.65
CA CYS A 292 0.94 -5.63 12.69
C CYS A 292 2.20 -6.31 13.20
N LEU A 293 2.07 -7.09 14.27
CA LEU A 293 3.17 -7.83 14.88
C LEU A 293 3.36 -9.20 14.22
N GLN A 294 4.53 -9.82 14.44
CA GLN A 294 4.85 -11.20 14.05
C GLN A 294 4.77 -11.50 12.54
N THR A 295 4.80 -10.47 11.71
CA THR A 295 4.72 -10.59 10.25
C THR A 295 5.80 -9.76 9.54
N ILE A 296 5.81 -9.80 8.22
CA ILE A 296 6.84 -9.24 7.35
C ILE A 296 6.23 -8.25 6.36
N HIS A 297 7.08 -7.45 5.70
CA HIS A 297 6.67 -6.62 4.57
C HIS A 297 5.88 -7.42 3.52
N ASP A 298 4.95 -6.79 2.80
CA ASP A 298 4.07 -7.38 1.78
C ASP A 298 3.06 -8.43 2.29
N PHE A 299 2.95 -8.65 3.61
CA PHE A 299 2.12 -9.72 4.19
C PHE A 299 0.65 -9.70 3.69
N ALA A 300 0.09 -8.54 3.42
CA ALA A 300 -1.29 -8.43 2.95
C ALA A 300 -1.46 -8.99 1.52
N MET A 301 -0.45 -8.84 0.65
CA MET A 301 -0.52 -9.28 -0.74
C MET A 301 0.06 -10.69 -0.95
N LEU A 302 0.98 -11.16 -0.11
CA LEU A 302 1.63 -12.47 -0.27
C LEU A 302 0.66 -13.63 -0.07
N ASN A 303 0.45 -14.42 -1.13
CA ASN A 303 -0.47 -15.57 -1.12
C ASN A 303 -0.09 -16.66 -0.11
N PRO A 304 1.21 -17.02 0.08
CA PRO A 304 1.60 -18.06 1.04
C PRO A 304 1.21 -17.77 2.49
N ILE A 305 1.06 -16.50 2.86
CA ILE A 305 0.71 -16.08 4.23
C ILE A 305 -0.63 -15.35 4.32
N ALA A 306 -1.46 -15.52 3.28
CA ALA A 306 -2.77 -14.86 3.17
C ALA A 306 -3.74 -15.24 4.30
N GLY A 307 -3.58 -16.42 4.91
CA GLY A 307 -4.43 -16.93 5.99
C GLY A 307 -4.00 -16.53 7.40
N THR A 308 -2.84 -15.85 7.56
CA THR A 308 -2.32 -15.50 8.90
C THR A 308 -3.22 -14.48 9.62
N PRO A 309 -3.25 -14.51 10.96
CA PRO A 309 -4.06 -13.55 11.73
C PRO A 309 -3.76 -12.09 11.38
N ALA A 310 -2.49 -11.73 11.21
CA ALA A 310 -2.08 -10.37 10.83
C ALA A 310 -2.68 -9.97 9.48
N THR A 311 -2.60 -10.85 8.46
CA THR A 311 -3.14 -10.61 7.12
C THR A 311 -4.65 -10.43 7.16
N ARG A 312 -5.37 -11.33 7.85
CA ARG A 312 -6.83 -11.25 7.95
C ARG A 312 -7.29 -9.99 8.67
N THR A 313 -6.61 -9.63 9.78
CA THR A 313 -6.90 -8.40 10.52
C THR A 313 -6.65 -7.16 9.67
N ALA A 314 -5.51 -7.07 9.00
CA ALA A 314 -5.18 -5.91 8.18
C ALA A 314 -6.20 -5.70 7.04
N ILE A 315 -6.53 -6.77 6.30
CA ILE A 315 -7.54 -6.71 5.23
C ILE A 315 -8.91 -6.34 5.80
N GLY A 316 -9.29 -6.89 6.96
CA GLY A 316 -10.53 -6.54 7.65
C GLY A 316 -10.60 -5.05 8.02
N LEU A 317 -9.50 -4.47 8.54
CA LEU A 317 -9.42 -3.04 8.83
C LEU A 317 -9.55 -2.17 7.57
N VAL A 318 -8.86 -2.54 6.47
CA VAL A 318 -8.99 -1.83 5.19
C VAL A 318 -10.43 -1.83 4.71
N ILE A 319 -11.08 -3.01 4.74
CA ILE A 319 -12.48 -3.16 4.32
C ILE A 319 -13.39 -2.30 5.19
N ALA A 320 -13.25 -2.36 6.51
CA ALA A 320 -14.09 -1.60 7.44
C ALA A 320 -13.99 -0.09 7.20
N HIS A 321 -12.77 0.44 7.17
CA HIS A 321 -12.54 1.88 6.99
C HIS A 321 -13.00 2.40 5.62
N LEU A 322 -12.73 1.64 4.54
CA LEU A 322 -13.16 2.03 3.20
C LEU A 322 -14.68 1.89 3.03
N SER A 323 -15.30 0.86 3.60
CA SER A 323 -16.76 0.70 3.56
C SER A 323 -17.48 1.84 4.28
N GLU A 324 -16.97 2.26 5.44
CA GLU A 324 -17.50 3.42 6.17
C GLU A 324 -17.34 4.70 5.35
N ALA A 325 -16.13 4.98 4.87
CA ALA A 325 -15.84 6.20 4.12
C ALA A 325 -16.61 6.31 2.79
N LEU A 326 -16.88 5.18 2.14
CA LEU A 326 -17.60 5.09 0.87
C LEU A 326 -19.10 4.86 1.04
N GLY A 327 -19.59 4.72 2.27
CA GLY A 327 -21.03 4.52 2.55
C GLY A 327 -21.56 3.17 2.04
N THR A 328 -20.75 2.10 2.10
CA THR A 328 -21.13 0.74 1.73
C THR A 328 -21.23 -0.20 2.94
N ALA A 329 -20.93 0.30 4.15
CA ALA A 329 -21.06 -0.46 5.38
C ALA A 329 -22.50 -0.95 5.57
N SER A 330 -22.70 -2.25 5.85
CA SER A 330 -24.01 -2.77 6.19
C SER A 330 -24.48 -2.20 7.53
N ALA A 331 -25.80 -2.03 7.71
CA ALA A 331 -26.40 -1.47 8.93
C ALA A 331 -25.97 -2.23 10.23
N ARG A 332 -25.56 -3.51 10.12
CA ARG A 332 -25.04 -4.30 11.25
C ARG A 332 -23.63 -3.86 11.70
N SER A 333 -22.80 -3.35 10.79
CA SER A 333 -21.46 -2.86 11.11
C SER A 333 -21.50 -1.46 11.72
N ALA A 334 -22.44 -0.62 11.29
CA ALA A 334 -22.61 0.74 11.81
C ALA A 334 -23.06 0.78 13.28
N ALA A 335 -23.87 -0.20 13.71
CA ALA A 335 -24.35 -0.28 15.09
C ALA A 335 -23.27 -0.68 16.12
N ALA A 336 -22.22 -1.38 15.69
CA ALA A 336 -21.12 -1.80 16.56
C ALA A 336 -20.12 -0.68 16.87
N GLY A 337 -20.12 0.41 16.09
CA GLY A 337 -19.21 1.57 16.25
C GLY A 337 -19.81 2.80 16.94
N ALA A 338 -21.12 2.82 17.17
CA ALA A 338 -21.76 3.94 17.86
C ALA A 338 -21.62 3.80 19.38
N LEU A 339 -20.67 4.52 19.96
CA LEU A 339 -20.66 4.74 21.41
C LEU A 339 -21.96 5.47 21.78
N PRO A 340 -22.70 5.03 22.85
CA PRO A 340 -23.84 5.77 23.33
C PRO A 340 -23.39 7.18 23.74
N SER A 341 -24.06 8.19 23.21
CA SER A 341 -23.85 9.57 23.63
C SER A 341 -24.06 9.62 25.16
N ALA A 342 -23.05 10.08 25.89
CA ALA A 342 -23.18 10.38 27.30
C ALA A 342 -24.25 11.46 27.42
N SER A 343 -25.51 11.05 27.68
CA SER A 343 -26.57 11.96 28.12
C SER A 343 -26.19 12.43 29.49
N GLY A 344 -25.75 13.68 29.61
CA GLY A 344 -25.59 14.37 30.85
C GLY A 344 -26.89 14.31 31.62
N ARG A 345 -26.80 13.81 32.86
CA ARG A 345 -27.76 14.17 33.88
C ARG A 345 -27.06 15.21 34.76
N GLY A 346 -27.65 16.42 34.73
CA GLY A 346 -27.34 17.50 35.66
C GLY A 346 -27.61 17.17 37.13
#